data_5177a466546924a808d3aaf98b2bb8a0
#
_entry.id   5177a466546924a808d3aaf98b2bb8a0
#
_cell.length_a   1.000
_cell.length_b   1.000
_cell.length_c   1.000
_cell.angle_alpha   90.00
_cell.angle_beta   90.00
_cell.angle_gamma   90.00
#
_symmetry.space_group_name_H-M   'P 1'
#
loop_
_entity.id
_entity.type
_entity.pdbx_description
1 polymer ?
#
loop_
_entity_poly.entity_id
_entity_poly.type
_entity_poly.pdbx_seq_one_letter_code
_entity_poly.pdbx_strand_id
1 'polypeptide(L)'
;NALVHAVLTTGRNVGAFSSGTEGFFDRFDTPREMVEHEYEATERMREIGVNAPRPIDAFEVNGLGVLVLEYLPEFESLDDVSDAVIADRAAELFEMLSSLHEHGLAHGDLRAENILLSDGEFYFIDATSVHDDRADETTAYDLACALAVLEPRIGPRKAVDAATTAYAPSTLLSARAFLDFVRLRPDH
;
A
#
# COMPACT_ATOMS: atom_id res chain seq x y z
N ASN A 1 3.44 -17.31 -23.42
CA ASN A 1 3.10 -18.19 -22.30
C ASN A 1 3.24 -17.41 -21.01
N ALA A 2 2.17 -16.72 -20.63
CA ALA A 2 2.11 -16.07 -19.33
C ALA A 2 1.94 -17.17 -18.27
N LEU A 3 2.96 -17.38 -17.45
CA LEU A 3 2.83 -18.19 -16.24
C LEU A 3 2.01 -17.34 -15.24
N VAL A 4 0.79 -17.76 -14.99
CA VAL A 4 -0.07 -17.16 -13.98
C VAL A 4 0.36 -17.74 -12.64
N HIS A 5 0.92 -16.91 -11.75
CA HIS A 5 1.09 -17.27 -10.35
C HIS A 5 -0.03 -16.64 -9.56
N ALA A 6 -0.77 -17.46 -8.84
CA ALA A 6 -1.74 -17.00 -7.88
C ALA A 6 -0.99 -16.47 -6.64
N VAL A 7 -1.13 -15.19 -6.35
CA VAL A 7 -0.79 -14.65 -5.03
C VAL A 7 -1.99 -14.93 -4.15
N LEU A 8 -1.83 -15.88 -3.23
CA LEU A 8 -2.83 -16.13 -2.20
C LEU A 8 -2.73 -15.01 -1.16
N THR A 9 -3.59 -14.03 -1.25
CA THR A 9 -3.87 -13.18 -0.10
C THR A 9 -4.69 -14.02 0.87
N THR A 10 -4.03 -14.61 1.84
CA THR A 10 -4.69 -15.30 2.96
C THR A 10 -5.57 -14.28 3.65
N GLY A 11 -6.88 -14.52 3.62
CA GLY A 11 -7.87 -13.65 4.23
C GLY A 11 -7.47 -13.26 5.64
N ARG A 12 -7.09 -12.01 5.82
CA ARG A 12 -7.01 -11.43 7.15
C ARG A 12 -8.38 -11.48 7.74
N ASN A 13 -8.44 -12.01 8.95
CA ASN A 13 -9.64 -12.12 9.73
C ASN A 13 -10.59 -10.95 9.52
N VAL A 14 -11.76 -11.23 8.99
CA VAL A 14 -12.96 -10.41 9.12
C VAL A 14 -13.30 -10.43 10.61
N GLY A 15 -12.61 -9.64 11.38
CA GLY A 15 -12.76 -9.66 12.83
C GLY A 15 -11.98 -8.53 13.48
N ALA A 16 -12.72 -7.50 13.86
CA ALA A 16 -12.43 -6.62 14.98
C ALA A 16 -11.04 -5.97 15.02
N PHE A 17 -10.84 -4.93 14.25
CA PHE A 17 -10.04 -3.81 14.72
C PHE A 17 -10.95 -2.79 15.38
N SER A 18 -11.23 -3.05 16.66
CA SER A 18 -11.87 -2.12 17.56
C SER A 18 -10.78 -1.21 18.15
N SER A 19 -10.49 -0.12 17.49
CA SER A 19 -9.91 1.05 18.14
C SER A 19 -9.91 2.24 17.19
N GLY A 20 -10.76 3.22 17.42
CA GLY A 20 -10.64 4.62 16.96
C GLY A 20 -10.51 4.96 15.48
N THR A 21 -10.12 4.02 14.64
CA THR A 21 -9.92 4.14 13.19
C THR A 21 -11.01 3.43 12.38
N GLU A 22 -12.06 2.95 13.03
CA GLU A 22 -13.15 2.17 12.41
C GLU A 22 -13.90 2.90 11.26
N GLY A 23 -13.58 4.15 11.01
CA GLY A 23 -14.17 4.92 9.92
C GLY A 23 -13.28 5.11 8.69
N PHE A 24 -12.02 4.61 8.71
CA PHE A 24 -11.06 4.83 7.61
C PHE A 24 -11.05 3.72 6.56
N PHE A 25 -11.48 2.52 6.93
CA PHE A 25 -11.39 1.34 6.07
C PHE A 25 -12.77 0.83 5.72
N ASP A 26 -12.94 0.42 4.48
CA ASP A 26 -14.15 -0.26 4.05
C ASP A 26 -14.30 -1.57 4.82
N ARG A 27 -15.52 -1.83 5.29
CA ARG A 27 -15.89 -3.10 5.91
C ARG A 27 -16.44 -4.01 4.83
N PHE A 28 -15.88 -5.20 4.75
CA PHE A 28 -16.36 -6.24 3.85
C PHE A 28 -17.07 -7.32 4.65
N ASP A 29 -18.25 -7.72 4.19
CA ASP A 29 -19.04 -8.77 4.85
C ASP A 29 -18.56 -10.17 4.46
N THR A 30 -17.88 -10.28 3.31
CA THR A 30 -17.40 -11.57 2.79
C THR A 30 -15.96 -11.47 2.24
N PRO A 31 -15.19 -12.59 2.28
CA PRO A 31 -13.89 -12.65 1.62
C PRO A 31 -13.95 -12.34 0.12
N ARG A 32 -15.06 -12.68 -0.52
CA ARG A 32 -15.28 -12.38 -1.94
C ARG A 32 -15.36 -10.88 -2.19
N GLU A 33 -16.17 -10.16 -1.42
CA GLU A 33 -16.29 -8.69 -1.55
C GLU A 33 -14.94 -8.01 -1.35
N MET A 34 -14.15 -8.48 -0.38
CA MET A 34 -12.81 -7.94 -0.12
C MET A 34 -11.89 -8.09 -1.34
N VAL A 35 -11.80 -9.28 -1.93
CA VAL A 35 -10.90 -9.49 -3.08
C VAL A 35 -11.41 -8.86 -4.36
N GLU A 36 -12.72 -8.75 -4.56
CA GLU A 36 -13.31 -7.99 -5.67
C GLU A 36 -12.94 -6.51 -5.55
N HIS A 37 -12.98 -5.96 -4.33
CA HIS A 37 -12.55 -4.60 -4.05
C HIS A 37 -11.05 -4.37 -4.31
N GLU A 38 -10.19 -5.29 -3.85
CA GLU A 38 -8.76 -5.25 -4.13
C GLU A 38 -8.47 -5.35 -5.63
N TYR A 39 -9.22 -6.15 -6.36
CA TYR A 39 -9.15 -6.22 -7.82
C TYR A 39 -9.44 -4.86 -8.46
N GLU A 40 -10.55 -4.23 -8.09
CA GLU A 40 -10.95 -2.92 -8.60
C GLU A 40 -9.93 -1.82 -8.22
N ALA A 41 -9.45 -1.83 -6.98
CA ALA A 41 -8.41 -0.89 -6.53
C ALA A 41 -7.12 -1.03 -7.34
N THR A 42 -6.71 -2.26 -7.65
CA THR A 42 -5.53 -2.54 -8.46
C THR A 42 -5.71 -2.05 -9.90
N GLU A 43 -6.88 -2.26 -10.50
CA GLU A 43 -7.20 -1.71 -11.82
C GLU A 43 -7.14 -0.17 -11.82
N ARG A 44 -7.75 0.47 -10.81
CA ARG A 44 -7.72 1.94 -10.67
C ARG A 44 -6.31 2.49 -10.59
N MET A 45 -5.43 1.87 -9.80
CA MET A 45 -4.02 2.29 -9.73
C MET A 45 -3.37 2.26 -11.12
N ARG A 46 -3.59 1.21 -11.88
CA ARG A 46 -3.03 1.06 -13.24
C ARG A 46 -3.59 2.09 -14.22
N GLU A 47 -4.88 2.37 -14.15
CA GLU A 47 -5.54 3.37 -15.01
C GLU A 47 -4.95 4.76 -14.83
N ILE A 48 -4.56 5.14 -13.62
CA ILE A 48 -3.93 6.43 -13.33
C ILE A 48 -2.41 6.43 -13.52
N GLY A 49 -1.82 5.32 -13.97
CA GLY A 49 -0.40 5.20 -14.24
C GLY A 49 0.48 4.86 -13.04
N VAL A 50 -0.10 4.46 -11.92
CA VAL A 50 0.63 3.91 -10.77
C VAL A 50 0.92 2.44 -11.01
N ASN A 51 2.17 2.02 -10.78
CA ASN A 51 2.59 0.65 -11.00
C ASN A 51 1.92 -0.32 -10.01
N ALA A 52 1.14 -1.23 -10.56
CA ALA A 52 0.56 -2.36 -9.86
C ALA A 52 0.53 -3.57 -10.81
N PRO A 53 0.65 -4.81 -10.33
CA PRO A 53 0.49 -5.98 -11.17
C PRO A 53 -0.90 -5.99 -11.79
N ARG A 54 -1.02 -6.42 -13.04
CA ARG A 54 -2.33 -6.50 -13.71
C ARG A 54 -3.21 -7.54 -13.01
N PRO A 55 -4.40 -7.17 -12.52
CA PRO A 55 -5.32 -8.14 -11.94
C PRO A 55 -5.93 -8.99 -13.06
N ILE A 56 -6.04 -10.30 -12.81
CA ILE A 56 -6.52 -11.29 -13.78
C ILE A 56 -7.89 -11.81 -13.37
N ASP A 57 -8.05 -12.16 -12.09
CA ASP A 57 -9.29 -12.73 -11.57
C ASP A 57 -9.38 -12.53 -10.05
N ALA A 58 -10.61 -12.54 -9.53
CA ALA A 58 -10.91 -12.50 -8.11
C ALA A 58 -12.07 -13.44 -7.79
N PHE A 59 -11.88 -14.36 -6.85
CA PHE A 59 -12.89 -15.36 -6.50
C PHE A 59 -12.73 -15.85 -5.07
N GLU A 60 -13.69 -16.62 -4.59
CA GLU A 60 -13.66 -17.25 -3.28
C GLU A 60 -13.57 -18.77 -3.40
N VAL A 61 -12.69 -19.38 -2.61
CA VAL A 61 -12.57 -20.83 -2.48
C VAL A 61 -12.51 -21.21 -1.00
N ASN A 62 -13.45 -22.00 -0.55
CA ASN A 62 -13.50 -22.51 0.84
C ASN A 62 -13.44 -21.40 1.91
N GLY A 63 -14.08 -20.26 1.67
CA GLY A 63 -14.09 -19.12 2.60
C GLY A 63 -12.81 -18.29 2.56
N LEU A 64 -11.94 -18.50 1.58
CA LEU A 64 -10.74 -17.70 1.34
C LEU A 64 -10.93 -16.87 0.07
N GLY A 65 -10.72 -15.57 0.16
CA GLY A 65 -10.64 -14.71 -1.00
C GLY A 65 -9.33 -14.95 -1.75
N VAL A 66 -9.40 -15.06 -3.07
CA VAL A 66 -8.24 -15.27 -3.94
C VAL A 66 -8.21 -14.17 -4.99
N LEU A 67 -7.15 -13.37 -4.97
CA LEU A 67 -6.83 -12.42 -6.03
C LEU A 67 -5.71 -12.99 -6.89
N VAL A 68 -5.96 -13.07 -8.20
CA VAL A 68 -4.97 -13.52 -9.18
C VAL A 68 -4.39 -12.32 -9.90
N LEU A 69 -3.09 -12.17 -9.79
CA LEU A 69 -2.33 -11.08 -10.41
C LEU A 69 -1.34 -11.64 -11.45
N GLU A 70 -0.94 -10.81 -12.40
CA GLU A 70 0.17 -11.15 -13.28
C GLU A 70 1.46 -11.38 -12.48
N TYR A 71 2.28 -12.28 -12.98
CA TYR A 71 3.58 -12.54 -12.39
C TYR A 71 4.56 -11.39 -12.71
N LEU A 72 5.19 -10.84 -11.68
CA LEU A 72 6.29 -9.91 -11.83
C LEU A 72 7.62 -10.68 -11.77
N PRO A 73 8.48 -10.60 -12.81
CA PRO A 73 9.75 -11.33 -12.83
C PRO A 73 10.68 -10.93 -11.68
N GLU A 74 11.26 -11.91 -11.00
CA GLU A 74 12.29 -11.72 -9.96
C GLU A 74 11.94 -10.64 -8.93
N PHE A 75 10.65 -10.55 -8.56
CA PHE A 75 10.23 -9.55 -7.59
C PHE A 75 10.76 -9.84 -6.19
N GLU A 76 11.08 -8.77 -5.48
CA GLU A 76 11.41 -8.78 -4.05
C GLU A 76 10.43 -7.86 -3.33
N SER A 77 10.00 -8.23 -2.13
CA SER A 77 9.30 -7.29 -1.26
C SER A 77 10.29 -6.29 -0.69
N LEU A 78 9.82 -5.13 -0.23
CA LEU A 78 10.71 -4.13 0.35
C LEU A 78 11.49 -4.65 1.56
N ASP A 79 10.97 -5.70 2.24
CA ASP A 79 11.67 -6.39 3.32
C ASP A 79 13.00 -7.00 2.87
N ASP A 80 13.06 -7.51 1.65
CA ASP A 80 14.21 -8.21 1.08
C ASP A 80 15.17 -7.27 0.32
N VAL A 81 14.69 -6.06 -0.05
CA VAL A 81 15.50 -5.06 -0.76
C VAL A 81 16.54 -4.45 0.18
N SER A 82 17.77 -4.22 -0.28
CA SER A 82 18.82 -3.63 0.54
C SER A 82 18.54 -2.16 0.91
N ASP A 83 19.00 -1.75 2.11
CA ASP A 83 18.85 -0.38 2.60
C ASP A 83 19.46 0.67 1.67
N ALA A 84 20.55 0.31 0.98
CA ALA A 84 21.21 1.20 0.01
C ALA A 84 20.29 1.49 -1.19
N VAL A 85 19.62 0.49 -1.72
CA VAL A 85 18.65 0.64 -2.83
C VAL A 85 17.43 1.43 -2.36
N ILE A 86 16.92 1.12 -1.16
CA ILE A 86 15.79 1.86 -0.58
C ILE A 86 16.16 3.34 -0.41
N ALA A 87 17.34 3.65 0.14
CA ALA A 87 17.78 5.03 0.35
C ALA A 87 17.93 5.81 -0.97
N ASP A 88 18.43 5.15 -2.01
CA ASP A 88 18.62 5.77 -3.33
C ASP A 88 17.29 6.07 -4.04
N ARG A 89 16.27 5.25 -3.78
CA ARG A 89 15.02 5.27 -4.54
C ARG A 89 13.77 5.66 -3.72
N ALA A 90 13.94 6.07 -2.46
CA ALA A 90 12.82 6.41 -1.58
C ALA A 90 11.94 7.55 -2.15
N ALA A 91 12.53 8.51 -2.87
CA ALA A 91 11.79 9.59 -3.50
C ALA A 91 10.77 9.08 -4.54
N GLU A 92 11.14 8.08 -5.34
CA GLU A 92 10.24 7.46 -6.33
C GLU A 92 9.02 6.83 -5.68
N LEU A 93 9.19 6.22 -4.51
CA LEU A 93 8.08 5.64 -3.76
C LEU A 93 7.06 6.71 -3.34
N PHE A 94 7.54 7.85 -2.84
CA PHE A 94 6.66 8.96 -2.49
C PHE A 94 6.02 9.63 -3.70
N GLU A 95 6.70 9.68 -4.84
CA GLU A 95 6.11 10.16 -6.10
C GLU A 95 4.95 9.27 -6.55
N MET A 96 5.10 7.95 -6.49
CA MET A 96 4.03 6.99 -6.77
C MET A 96 2.84 7.18 -5.82
N LEU A 97 3.12 7.31 -4.53
CA LEU A 97 2.10 7.51 -3.51
C LEU A 97 1.37 8.86 -3.70
N SER A 98 2.09 9.92 -4.02
CA SER A 98 1.52 11.23 -4.34
C SER A 98 0.61 11.17 -5.56
N SER A 99 1.00 10.48 -6.60
CA SER A 99 0.16 10.26 -7.79
C SER A 99 -1.16 9.57 -7.44
N LEU A 100 -1.12 8.61 -6.53
CA LEU A 100 -2.31 7.94 -6.01
C LEU A 100 -3.26 8.94 -5.33
N HIS A 101 -2.71 9.73 -4.40
CA HIS A 101 -3.46 10.71 -3.62
C HIS A 101 -4.04 11.85 -4.47
N GLU A 102 -3.30 12.32 -5.48
CA GLU A 102 -3.76 13.34 -6.43
C GLU A 102 -4.99 12.92 -7.23
N HIS A 103 -5.21 11.62 -7.39
CA HIS A 103 -6.39 11.06 -8.06
C HIS A 103 -7.50 10.64 -7.09
N GLY A 104 -7.43 11.09 -5.83
CA GLY A 104 -8.44 10.77 -4.82
C GLY A 104 -8.42 9.31 -4.35
N LEU A 105 -7.30 8.61 -4.53
CA LEU A 105 -7.11 7.24 -4.08
C LEU A 105 -6.17 7.21 -2.87
N ALA A 106 -6.25 6.15 -2.08
CA ALA A 106 -5.31 5.84 -1.02
C ALA A 106 -4.94 4.36 -1.07
N HIS A 107 -3.77 4.01 -0.55
CA HIS A 107 -3.37 2.60 -0.45
C HIS A 107 -4.10 1.90 0.71
N GLY A 108 -4.12 2.52 1.87
CA GLY A 108 -4.85 2.06 3.06
C GLY A 108 -4.15 0.97 3.88
N ASP A 109 -3.22 0.20 3.31
CA ASP A 109 -2.45 -0.84 4.00
C ASP A 109 -0.99 -0.88 3.52
N LEU A 110 -0.33 0.28 3.56
CA LEU A 110 1.04 0.41 3.08
C LEU A 110 2.02 -0.17 4.09
N ARG A 111 2.60 -1.32 3.74
CA ARG A 111 3.61 -2.06 4.51
C ARG A 111 4.72 -2.52 3.59
N ALA A 112 5.87 -2.91 4.16
CA ALA A 112 7.01 -3.36 3.37
C ALA A 112 6.67 -4.56 2.46
N GLU A 113 5.86 -5.49 2.92
CA GLU A 113 5.41 -6.65 2.15
C GLU A 113 4.49 -6.28 0.96
N ASN A 114 3.84 -5.10 1.00
CA ASN A 114 2.92 -4.61 -0.03
C ASN A 114 3.60 -3.67 -1.05
N ILE A 115 4.91 -3.50 -0.93
CA ILE A 115 5.74 -2.75 -1.87
C ILE A 115 6.72 -3.72 -2.51
N LEU A 116 6.59 -3.95 -3.81
CA LEU A 116 7.45 -4.86 -4.54
C LEU A 116 8.42 -4.08 -5.43
N LEU A 117 9.62 -4.63 -5.59
CA LEU A 117 10.61 -4.20 -6.57
C LEU A 117 10.78 -5.32 -7.60
N SER A 118 10.55 -5.02 -8.88
CA SER A 118 10.74 -5.95 -9.98
C SER A 118 11.31 -5.20 -11.17
N ASP A 119 12.35 -5.74 -11.78
CA ASP A 119 13.04 -5.14 -12.94
C ASP A 119 13.40 -3.65 -12.73
N GLY A 120 13.79 -3.32 -11.50
CA GLY A 120 14.18 -1.96 -11.12
C GLY A 120 13.03 -0.99 -10.91
N GLU A 121 11.78 -1.42 -10.88
CA GLU A 121 10.62 -0.57 -10.65
C GLU A 121 9.81 -1.00 -9.42
N PHE A 122 9.26 -0.02 -8.69
CA PHE A 122 8.37 -0.28 -7.58
C PHE A 122 6.93 -0.57 -8.06
N TYR A 123 6.26 -1.46 -7.33
CA TYR A 123 4.86 -1.82 -7.52
C TYR A 123 4.13 -1.83 -6.18
N PHE A 124 2.89 -1.36 -6.16
CA PHE A 124 2.00 -1.52 -5.02
C PHE A 124 1.08 -2.73 -5.22
N ILE A 125 0.89 -3.49 -4.15
CA ILE A 125 -0.08 -4.58 -4.07
C ILE A 125 -0.96 -4.41 -2.82
N ASP A 126 -2.08 -5.11 -2.77
CA ASP A 126 -3.01 -5.14 -1.63
C ASP A 126 -3.54 -3.76 -1.20
N ALA A 127 -3.75 -2.86 -2.16
CA ALA A 127 -4.37 -1.59 -1.87
C ALA A 127 -5.83 -1.80 -1.48
N THR A 128 -6.20 -1.22 -0.33
CA THR A 128 -7.57 -1.13 0.12
C THR A 128 -8.06 0.28 -0.19
N SER A 129 -8.52 0.54 -1.40
CA SER A 129 -8.98 1.85 -1.83
C SER A 129 -9.97 2.45 -0.84
N VAL A 130 -9.81 3.71 -0.52
CA VAL A 130 -10.68 4.44 0.38
C VAL A 130 -11.46 5.48 -0.40
N HIS A 131 -12.75 5.58 -0.15
CA HIS A 131 -13.62 6.53 -0.81
C HIS A 131 -13.37 7.97 -0.36
N ASP A 132 -13.67 8.89 -1.24
CA ASP A 132 -13.38 10.33 -1.33
C ASP A 132 -13.69 11.21 -0.11
N ASP A 133 -14.54 10.78 0.83
CA ASP A 133 -15.07 11.67 1.87
C ASP A 133 -14.04 12.09 2.95
N ARG A 134 -12.84 11.49 2.95
CA ARG A 134 -11.77 11.73 3.93
C ARG A 134 -10.37 11.76 3.31
N ALA A 135 -10.24 12.30 2.12
CA ALA A 135 -8.99 12.28 1.35
C ALA A 135 -7.76 12.80 2.14
N ASP A 136 -7.92 13.85 2.94
CA ASP A 136 -6.80 14.41 3.72
C ASP A 136 -6.34 13.47 4.84
N GLU A 137 -7.27 12.78 5.51
CA GLU A 137 -6.96 11.86 6.60
C GLU A 137 -6.33 10.57 6.07
N THR A 138 -6.83 10.05 4.95
CA THR A 138 -6.28 8.84 4.31
C THR A 138 -4.91 9.11 3.71
N THR A 139 -4.68 10.28 3.12
CA THR A 139 -3.36 10.74 2.68
C THR A 139 -2.39 10.80 3.86
N ALA A 140 -2.80 11.40 4.98
CA ALA A 140 -1.97 11.49 6.18
C ALA A 140 -1.63 10.11 6.77
N TYR A 141 -2.58 9.18 6.75
CA TYR A 141 -2.39 7.82 7.20
C TYR A 141 -1.39 7.06 6.31
N ASP A 142 -1.55 7.08 5.00
CA ASP A 142 -0.63 6.45 4.05
C ASP A 142 0.79 7.01 4.19
N LEU A 143 0.93 8.33 4.36
CA LEU A 143 2.22 8.96 4.61
C LEU A 143 2.87 8.48 5.91
N ALA A 144 2.08 8.34 6.98
CA ALA A 144 2.58 7.80 8.23
C ALA A 144 3.05 6.35 8.07
N CYS A 145 2.32 5.54 7.32
CA CYS A 145 2.72 4.17 6.99
C CYS A 145 4.02 4.13 6.19
N ALA A 146 4.14 4.93 5.14
CA ALA A 146 5.36 5.00 4.32
C ALA A 146 6.58 5.43 5.13
N LEU A 147 6.43 6.45 5.98
CA LEU A 147 7.50 6.90 6.88
C LEU A 147 7.89 5.82 7.89
N ALA A 148 6.91 5.10 8.47
CA ALA A 148 7.16 4.02 9.43
C ALA A 148 7.89 2.82 8.79
N VAL A 149 7.62 2.53 7.53
CA VAL A 149 8.31 1.49 6.75
C VAL A 149 9.75 1.90 6.43
N LEU A 150 9.97 3.16 6.05
CA LEU A 150 11.28 3.63 5.58
C LEU A 150 12.23 4.05 6.70
N GLU A 151 11.72 4.63 7.78
CA GLU A 151 12.56 5.15 8.89
C GLU A 151 13.53 4.12 9.47
N PRO A 152 13.13 2.88 9.78
CA PRO A 152 14.04 1.87 10.32
C PRO A 152 15.17 1.47 9.36
N ARG A 153 14.94 1.64 8.06
CA ARG A 153 15.83 1.19 6.98
C ARG A 153 16.82 2.27 6.56
N ILE A 154 16.39 3.52 6.46
CA ILE A 154 17.22 4.63 5.92
C ILE A 154 17.42 5.79 6.89
N GLY A 155 16.77 5.74 8.03
CA GLY A 155 16.77 6.78 9.05
C GLY A 155 15.74 7.88 8.82
N PRO A 156 15.32 8.58 9.91
CA PRO A 156 14.20 9.53 9.86
C PRO A 156 14.47 10.72 8.92
N ARG A 157 15.71 11.22 8.91
CA ARG A 157 16.06 12.36 8.07
C ARG A 157 15.91 12.06 6.58
N LYS A 158 16.48 10.94 6.12
CA LYS A 158 16.40 10.56 4.71
C LYS A 158 14.98 10.22 4.29
N ALA A 159 14.20 9.59 5.17
CA ALA A 159 12.78 9.29 4.90
C ALA A 159 11.97 10.58 4.72
N VAL A 160 12.13 11.57 5.60
CA VAL A 160 11.46 12.86 5.48
C VAL A 160 11.96 13.65 4.26
N ASP A 161 13.26 13.70 4.01
CA ASP A 161 13.82 14.37 2.82
C ASP A 161 13.24 13.77 1.53
N ALA A 162 13.11 12.44 1.44
CA ALA A 162 12.48 11.78 0.31
C ALA A 162 10.98 12.15 0.16
N ALA A 163 10.24 12.20 1.26
CA ALA A 163 8.83 12.58 1.26
C ALA A 163 8.61 14.02 0.82
N THR A 164 9.50 14.95 1.16
CA THR A 164 9.40 16.37 0.77
C THR A 164 9.60 16.62 -0.71
N THR A 165 10.07 15.64 -1.48
CA THR A 165 10.13 15.74 -2.95
C THR A 165 8.75 15.69 -3.61
N ALA A 166 7.79 15.04 -2.96
CA ALA A 166 6.44 14.81 -3.50
C ALA A 166 5.32 15.49 -2.70
N TYR A 167 5.56 15.85 -1.43
CA TYR A 167 4.54 16.42 -0.53
C TYR A 167 5.00 17.73 0.09
N ALA A 168 4.05 18.65 0.27
CA ALA A 168 4.28 19.87 1.02
C ALA A 168 4.55 19.57 2.51
N PRO A 169 5.37 20.37 3.22
CA PRO A 169 5.63 20.19 4.64
C PRO A 169 4.38 20.15 5.51
N SER A 170 3.35 20.92 5.18
CA SER A 170 2.07 20.94 5.89
C SER A 170 1.34 19.60 5.81
N THR A 171 1.40 18.93 4.66
CA THR A 171 0.82 17.60 4.46
C THR A 171 1.58 16.55 5.27
N LEU A 172 2.91 16.62 5.31
CA LEU A 172 3.72 15.73 6.14
C LEU A 172 3.47 15.93 7.64
N LEU A 173 3.24 17.16 8.09
CA LEU A 173 2.91 17.43 9.49
C LEU A 173 1.59 16.77 9.91
N SER A 174 0.61 16.65 9.02
CA SER A 174 -0.65 15.95 9.31
C SER A 174 -0.45 14.46 9.55
N ALA A 175 0.55 13.84 8.93
CA ALA A 175 0.89 12.44 9.14
C ALA A 175 1.37 12.14 10.58
N ARG A 176 1.88 13.15 11.29
CA ARG A 176 2.37 13.00 12.67
C ARG A 176 1.31 12.42 13.61
N ALA A 177 0.04 12.79 13.42
CA ALA A 177 -1.06 12.29 14.24
C ALA A 177 -1.21 10.75 14.18
N PHE A 178 -0.76 10.14 13.10
CA PHE A 178 -0.88 8.70 12.86
C PHE A 178 0.39 7.92 13.13
N LEU A 179 1.56 8.57 13.26
CA LEU A 179 2.85 7.88 13.41
C LEU A 179 2.91 6.99 14.65
N ASP A 180 2.42 7.47 15.80
CA ASP A 180 2.41 6.68 17.02
C ASP A 180 1.48 5.48 16.91
N PHE A 181 0.35 5.63 16.23
CA PHE A 181 -0.59 4.56 15.97
C PHE A 181 -0.01 3.50 15.03
N VAL A 182 0.61 3.91 13.94
CA VAL A 182 1.21 3.00 12.95
C VAL A 182 2.37 2.21 13.57
N ARG A 183 3.23 2.85 14.36
CA ARG A 183 4.38 2.20 15.04
C ARG A 183 3.98 1.17 16.10
N LEU A 184 2.78 1.27 16.64
CA LEU A 184 2.28 0.32 17.64
C LEU A 184 1.64 -0.94 17.03
N ARG A 185 1.50 -0.98 15.71
CA ARG A 185 0.97 -2.18 15.03
C ARG A 185 2.02 -3.31 15.10
N PRO A 186 1.60 -4.53 15.47
CA PRO A 186 2.54 -5.66 15.66
C PRO A 186 3.23 -6.15 14.39
N ASP A 187 2.84 -5.65 13.24
CA ASP A 187 3.26 -6.06 11.90
C ASP A 187 4.17 -5.01 11.20
N HIS A 188 4.67 -4.03 11.97
CA HIS A 188 5.64 -3.02 11.47
C HIS A 188 6.96 -3.11 12.20
#